data_12e382c2cb4591341d1ab9f471ab9510
#
_entry.id   12e382c2cb4591341d1ab9f471ab9510
#
_cell.length_a   1.000
_cell.length_b   1.000
_cell.length_c   1.000
_cell.angle_alpha   90.00
_cell.angle_beta   90.00
_cell.angle_gamma   90.00
#
_symmetry.space_group_name_H-M   'P 1'
#
loop_
_entity.id
_entity.type
_entity.pdbx_description
1 polymer ?
#
loop_
_entity_poly.entity_id
_entity_poly.type
_entity_poly.pdbx_seq_one_letter_code
_entity_poly.pdbx_strand_id
1 'polypeptide(L)'
;MDDLQWADETALDVVHTFLSDSMGSCMFFVGTYRDNEADADHPVFDLMKKLESSDVPFRKMALGGLNREDLNTMISDALCMYPRICYSLTDIVIQKTTGNPFFMLEFMKSLKDRGLLQYNIHQRRWVWDEEVIRVEDVTENVMHLLSQKMTALSDNLQLVLKVMACFGTFTKESVLMLLEDSIEYAGVRDGLKRAVDVGFVEKCREREFKFVHDKIREAAYSLIPDSDKKQVRVCPYFVLLFVVLCRKMKSFVLILYSR
;
A
#
# COMPACT_ATOMS: atom_id res chain seq x y z
N MET A 1 -0.93 -17.88 -4.22
CA MET A 1 -0.47 -16.91 -5.23
C MET A 1 -1.24 -15.63 -5.00
N ASP A 2 -0.57 -14.51 -4.89
CA ASP A 2 -1.16 -13.22 -4.55
C ASP A 2 -1.20 -12.33 -5.78
N ASP A 3 -2.18 -11.40 -5.83
CA ASP A 3 -2.31 -10.39 -6.89
C ASP A 3 -2.41 -10.99 -8.32
N LEU A 4 -3.30 -11.96 -8.53
CA LEU A 4 -3.52 -12.61 -9.83
C LEU A 4 -3.93 -11.65 -10.95
N GLN A 5 -4.45 -10.45 -10.61
CA GLN A 5 -4.79 -9.43 -11.60
C GLN A 5 -3.56 -8.88 -12.35
N TRP A 6 -2.35 -9.19 -11.90
CA TRP A 6 -1.11 -8.80 -12.59
C TRP A 6 -0.43 -9.96 -13.31
N ALA A 7 -1.02 -11.15 -13.22
CA ALA A 7 -0.53 -12.31 -13.94
C ALA A 7 -0.91 -12.20 -15.42
N ASP A 8 0.04 -12.52 -16.30
CA ASP A 8 -0.24 -12.64 -17.73
C ASP A 8 -1.00 -13.94 -18.05
N GLU A 9 -1.57 -14.02 -19.24
CA GLU A 9 -2.33 -15.18 -19.69
C GLU A 9 -1.49 -16.46 -19.62
N THR A 10 -0.21 -16.40 -19.98
CA THR A 10 0.71 -17.54 -19.94
C THR A 10 0.90 -18.07 -18.53
N ALA A 11 1.07 -17.19 -17.54
CA ALA A 11 1.20 -17.59 -16.14
C ALA A 11 -0.09 -18.25 -15.62
N LEU A 12 -1.25 -17.71 -16.01
CA LEU A 12 -2.54 -18.29 -15.64
C LEU A 12 -2.82 -19.62 -16.31
N ASP A 13 -2.36 -19.84 -17.57
CA ASP A 13 -2.43 -21.13 -18.26
C ASP A 13 -1.55 -22.18 -17.58
N VAL A 14 -0.38 -21.81 -17.09
CA VAL A 14 0.47 -22.69 -16.28
C VAL A 14 -0.26 -23.09 -14.99
N VAL A 15 -0.90 -22.13 -14.29
CA VAL A 15 -1.71 -22.43 -13.10
C VAL A 15 -2.85 -23.39 -13.44
N HIS A 16 -3.59 -23.16 -14.54
CA HIS A 16 -4.62 -24.06 -15.01
C HIS A 16 -4.10 -25.48 -15.24
N THR A 17 -2.98 -25.61 -15.97
CA THR A 17 -2.36 -26.91 -16.27
C THR A 17 -2.00 -27.67 -14.99
N PHE A 18 -1.38 -26.99 -14.01
CA PHE A 18 -1.03 -27.62 -12.73
C PHE A 18 -2.26 -28.07 -11.94
N LEU A 19 -3.34 -27.30 -11.98
CA LEU A 19 -4.56 -27.62 -11.24
C LEU A 19 -5.40 -28.72 -11.92
N SER A 20 -5.33 -28.80 -13.23
CA SER A 20 -6.07 -29.80 -14.04
C SER A 20 -5.34 -31.12 -14.17
N ASP A 21 -4.04 -31.18 -13.84
CA ASP A 21 -3.28 -32.42 -13.90
C ASP A 21 -3.69 -33.37 -12.76
N SER A 22 -4.13 -34.56 -13.11
CA SER A 22 -4.54 -35.61 -12.16
C SER A 22 -3.42 -36.03 -11.19
N MET A 23 -2.15 -35.77 -11.53
CA MET A 23 -1.01 -36.00 -10.64
C MET A 23 -0.95 -34.97 -9.50
N GLY A 24 -1.64 -33.82 -9.62
CA GLY A 24 -1.72 -32.76 -8.60
C GLY A 24 -2.78 -32.96 -7.51
N SER A 25 -3.35 -34.16 -7.36
CA SER A 25 -4.47 -34.47 -6.45
C SER A 25 -4.25 -34.16 -4.95
N CYS A 26 -3.03 -33.77 -4.57
CA CYS A 26 -2.70 -33.35 -3.19
C CYS A 26 -2.37 -31.83 -3.10
N MET A 27 -2.63 -31.02 -4.13
CA MET A 27 -2.30 -29.62 -4.13
C MET A 27 -3.49 -28.77 -3.68
N PHE A 28 -3.27 -27.92 -2.69
CA PHE A 28 -4.22 -26.88 -2.29
C PHE A 28 -3.70 -25.53 -2.82
N PHE A 29 -4.47 -24.91 -3.71
CA PHE A 29 -4.13 -23.62 -4.30
C PHE A 29 -5.01 -22.52 -3.74
N VAL A 30 -4.41 -21.42 -3.31
CA VAL A 30 -5.09 -20.19 -2.94
C VAL A 30 -4.59 -19.07 -3.83
N GLY A 31 -5.50 -18.48 -4.59
CA GLY A 31 -5.23 -17.30 -5.41
C GLY A 31 -6.02 -16.10 -4.90
N THR A 32 -5.40 -14.92 -4.87
CA THR A 32 -6.07 -13.67 -4.54
C THR A 32 -6.04 -12.73 -5.75
N TYR A 33 -7.07 -11.93 -5.92
CA TYR A 33 -7.10 -10.85 -6.89
C TYR A 33 -7.99 -9.71 -6.38
N ARG A 34 -7.79 -8.52 -6.94
CA ARG A 34 -8.60 -7.34 -6.64
C ARG A 34 -9.66 -7.17 -7.70
N ASP A 35 -10.91 -7.21 -7.29
CA ASP A 35 -12.06 -7.08 -8.17
C ASP A 35 -12.15 -5.71 -8.87
N ASN A 36 -11.66 -4.65 -8.22
CA ASN A 36 -11.61 -3.31 -8.81
C ASN A 36 -10.45 -3.08 -9.80
N GLU A 37 -9.51 -4.03 -9.90
CA GLU A 37 -8.36 -3.99 -10.83
C GLU A 37 -8.52 -5.05 -11.95
N ALA A 38 -9.51 -5.93 -11.85
CA ALA A 38 -9.81 -6.96 -12.84
C ALA A 38 -11.14 -6.62 -13.54
N ASP A 39 -11.04 -6.08 -14.76
CA ASP A 39 -12.21 -5.83 -15.61
C ASP A 39 -12.88 -7.14 -16.04
N ALA A 40 -14.12 -7.09 -16.52
CA ALA A 40 -14.92 -8.26 -16.89
C ALA A 40 -14.23 -9.22 -17.89
N ASP A 41 -13.35 -8.68 -18.74
CA ASP A 41 -12.59 -9.43 -19.75
C ASP A 41 -11.19 -9.84 -19.25
N HIS A 42 -10.92 -9.71 -17.94
CA HIS A 42 -9.60 -10.00 -17.40
C HIS A 42 -9.28 -11.51 -17.45
N PRO A 43 -8.04 -11.93 -17.82
CA PRO A 43 -7.65 -13.34 -17.97
C PRO A 43 -7.89 -14.22 -16.72
N VAL A 44 -7.96 -13.63 -15.52
CA VAL A 44 -8.32 -14.34 -14.27
C VAL A 44 -9.71 -14.97 -14.38
N PHE A 45 -10.68 -14.31 -15.02
CA PHE A 45 -12.03 -14.87 -15.20
C PHE A 45 -12.05 -15.99 -16.23
N ASP A 46 -11.18 -15.94 -17.24
CA ASP A 46 -11.02 -17.02 -18.19
C ASP A 46 -10.35 -18.25 -17.54
N LEU A 47 -9.38 -18.05 -16.64
CA LEU A 47 -8.87 -19.13 -15.79
C LEU A 47 -10.00 -19.80 -15.01
N MET A 48 -10.90 -19.03 -14.36
CA MET A 48 -12.01 -19.59 -13.61
C MET A 48 -12.94 -20.42 -14.51
N LYS A 49 -13.30 -19.92 -15.70
CA LYS A 49 -14.10 -20.66 -16.68
C LYS A 49 -13.41 -21.96 -17.15
N LYS A 50 -12.10 -21.89 -17.38
CA LYS A 50 -11.29 -23.08 -17.74
C LYS A 50 -11.30 -24.13 -16.62
N LEU A 51 -11.18 -23.69 -15.35
CA LEU A 51 -11.24 -24.60 -14.19
C LEU A 51 -12.62 -25.25 -14.04
N GLU A 52 -13.70 -24.49 -14.24
CA GLU A 52 -15.08 -25.02 -14.25
C GLU A 52 -15.27 -26.07 -15.35
N SER A 53 -14.77 -25.80 -16.55
CA SER A 53 -14.86 -26.74 -17.69
C SER A 53 -14.01 -27.99 -17.54
N SER A 54 -12.97 -27.94 -16.72
CA SER A 54 -12.06 -29.04 -16.42
C SER A 54 -12.47 -29.85 -15.18
N ASP A 55 -13.66 -29.58 -14.62
CA ASP A 55 -14.21 -30.21 -13.40
C ASP A 55 -13.25 -30.10 -12.17
N VAL A 56 -12.46 -29.04 -12.11
CA VAL A 56 -11.60 -28.74 -10.97
C VAL A 56 -12.42 -28.00 -9.91
N PRO A 57 -12.62 -28.59 -8.73
CA PRO A 57 -13.41 -27.96 -7.69
C PRO A 57 -12.69 -26.72 -7.15
N PHE A 58 -13.30 -25.55 -7.24
CA PHE A 58 -12.80 -24.34 -6.61
C PHE A 58 -13.92 -23.55 -5.92
N ARG A 59 -13.54 -22.68 -4.99
CA ARG A 59 -14.48 -21.83 -4.27
C ARG A 59 -14.02 -20.37 -4.38
N LYS A 60 -14.90 -19.52 -4.88
CA LYS A 60 -14.72 -18.07 -4.84
C LYS A 60 -15.23 -17.49 -3.53
N MET A 61 -14.41 -16.69 -2.86
CA MET A 61 -14.76 -15.95 -1.65
C MET A 61 -14.52 -14.47 -1.88
N ALA A 62 -15.56 -13.65 -1.72
CA ALA A 62 -15.44 -12.21 -1.73
C ALA A 62 -15.20 -11.72 -0.30
N LEU A 63 -14.10 -10.99 -0.10
CA LEU A 63 -13.77 -10.35 1.17
C LEU A 63 -14.19 -8.89 1.11
N GLY A 64 -15.21 -8.52 1.88
CA GLY A 64 -15.63 -7.13 2.07
C GLY A 64 -14.94 -6.45 3.25
N GLY A 65 -15.32 -5.19 3.52
CA GLY A 65 -14.94 -4.53 4.76
C GLY A 65 -15.52 -5.23 6.00
N LEU A 66 -14.89 -5.00 7.15
CA LEU A 66 -15.40 -5.46 8.43
C LEU A 66 -16.79 -4.87 8.70
N ASN A 67 -17.69 -5.68 9.21
CA ASN A 67 -18.96 -5.18 9.67
C ASN A 67 -18.83 -4.37 10.98
N ARG A 68 -19.90 -3.73 11.41
CA ARG A 68 -19.91 -2.88 12.59
C ARG A 68 -19.48 -3.60 13.87
N GLU A 69 -19.92 -4.83 14.06
CA GLU A 69 -19.65 -5.61 15.28
C GLU A 69 -18.19 -6.05 15.35
N ASP A 70 -17.65 -6.54 14.23
CA ASP A 70 -16.25 -6.96 14.14
C ASP A 70 -15.31 -5.74 14.32
N LEU A 71 -15.66 -4.61 13.70
CA LEU A 71 -14.91 -3.37 13.85
C LEU A 71 -14.95 -2.84 15.29
N ASN A 72 -16.14 -2.93 15.93
CA ASN A 72 -16.29 -2.51 17.32
C ASN A 72 -15.47 -3.40 18.27
N THR A 73 -15.45 -4.71 18.03
CA THR A 73 -14.62 -5.64 18.79
C THR A 73 -13.14 -5.26 18.65
N MET A 74 -12.68 -5.03 17.43
CA MET A 74 -11.29 -4.65 17.16
C MET A 74 -10.90 -3.32 17.83
N ILE A 75 -11.78 -2.32 17.82
CA ILE A 75 -11.56 -1.02 18.50
C ILE A 75 -11.58 -1.19 20.02
N SER A 76 -12.55 -1.92 20.56
CA SER A 76 -12.69 -2.12 22.01
C SER A 76 -11.51 -2.89 22.60
N ASP A 77 -11.01 -3.90 21.90
CA ASP A 77 -9.82 -4.65 22.29
C ASP A 77 -8.56 -3.78 22.24
N ALA A 78 -8.38 -3.00 21.18
CA ALA A 78 -7.24 -2.10 21.03
C ALA A 78 -7.22 -0.99 22.11
N LEU A 79 -8.37 -0.50 22.54
CA LEU A 79 -8.49 0.52 23.59
C LEU A 79 -8.63 -0.09 24.99
N CYS A 80 -8.72 -1.41 25.12
CA CYS A 80 -9.01 -2.11 26.38
C CYS A 80 -10.25 -1.56 27.10
N MET A 81 -11.34 -1.34 26.33
CA MET A 81 -12.58 -0.75 26.80
C MET A 81 -13.78 -1.68 26.55
N TYR A 82 -14.87 -1.48 27.28
CA TYR A 82 -16.09 -2.25 27.04
C TYR A 82 -16.68 -1.92 25.67
N PRO A 83 -17.08 -2.93 24.84
CA PRO A 83 -17.60 -2.71 23.50
C PRO A 83 -18.71 -1.66 23.40
N ARG A 84 -19.66 -1.66 24.36
CA ARG A 84 -20.77 -0.73 24.38
C ARG A 84 -20.37 0.76 24.46
N ILE A 85 -19.16 1.05 24.96
CA ILE A 85 -18.67 2.41 25.08
C ILE A 85 -18.05 2.86 23.75
N CYS A 86 -17.53 1.92 22.96
CA CYS A 86 -16.82 2.17 21.72
C CYS A 86 -17.74 2.34 20.50
N TYR A 87 -19.03 1.97 20.60
CA TYR A 87 -19.94 2.01 19.43
C TYR A 87 -20.05 3.38 18.77
N SER A 88 -20.09 4.45 19.53
CA SER A 88 -20.17 5.80 18.95
C SER A 88 -18.93 6.15 18.12
N LEU A 89 -17.74 5.78 18.62
CA LEU A 89 -16.49 5.92 17.87
C LEU A 89 -16.48 4.98 16.66
N THR A 90 -16.94 3.74 16.85
CA THR A 90 -17.01 2.75 15.76
C THR A 90 -17.90 3.22 14.62
N ASP A 91 -19.05 3.84 14.91
CA ASP A 91 -19.96 4.40 13.91
C ASP A 91 -19.31 5.51 13.08
N ILE A 92 -18.50 6.33 13.68
CA ILE A 92 -17.71 7.33 12.96
C ILE A 92 -16.63 6.66 12.11
N VAL A 93 -15.90 5.73 12.70
CA VAL A 93 -14.79 5.04 12.03
C VAL A 93 -15.27 4.26 10.81
N ILE A 94 -16.39 3.51 10.92
CA ILE A 94 -16.90 2.73 9.78
C ILE A 94 -17.37 3.62 8.63
N GLN A 95 -18.00 4.78 8.94
CA GLN A 95 -18.39 5.75 7.92
C GLN A 95 -17.19 6.33 7.15
N LYS A 96 -16.05 6.51 7.84
CA LYS A 96 -14.83 7.11 7.28
C LYS A 96 -13.94 6.09 6.56
N THR A 97 -14.00 4.82 6.94
CA THR A 97 -13.08 3.76 6.48
C THR A 97 -13.74 2.67 5.66
N THR A 98 -15.07 2.70 5.54
CA THR A 98 -15.88 1.65 4.89
C THR A 98 -15.59 0.23 5.40
N GLY A 99 -15.16 0.13 6.68
CA GLY A 99 -14.81 -1.14 7.31
C GLY A 99 -13.47 -1.74 6.89
N ASN A 100 -12.64 -1.01 6.13
CA ASN A 100 -11.31 -1.49 5.77
C ASN A 100 -10.38 -1.47 7.00
N PRO A 101 -9.80 -2.63 7.42
CA PRO A 101 -8.99 -2.72 8.64
C PRO A 101 -7.75 -1.82 8.61
N PHE A 102 -7.08 -1.74 7.46
CA PHE A 102 -5.91 -0.87 7.29
C PHE A 102 -6.29 0.60 7.47
N PHE A 103 -7.38 1.03 6.84
CA PHE A 103 -7.85 2.41 6.95
C PHE A 103 -8.31 2.74 8.35
N MET A 104 -8.93 1.79 9.04
CA MET A 104 -9.31 1.93 10.44
C MET A 104 -8.07 2.16 11.32
N LEU A 105 -7.04 1.34 11.17
CA LEU A 105 -5.81 1.49 11.96
C LEU A 105 -5.12 2.84 11.71
N GLU A 106 -5.02 3.27 10.46
CA GLU A 106 -4.41 4.56 10.12
C GLU A 106 -5.24 5.75 10.62
N PHE A 107 -6.58 5.63 10.56
CA PHE A 107 -7.46 6.64 11.12
C PHE A 107 -7.33 6.75 12.63
N MET A 108 -7.37 5.61 13.35
CA MET A 108 -7.19 5.58 14.80
C MET A 108 -5.84 6.13 15.24
N LYS A 109 -4.75 5.81 14.52
CA LYS A 109 -3.43 6.41 14.75
C LYS A 109 -3.48 7.93 14.56
N SER A 110 -4.11 8.40 13.49
CA SER A 110 -4.25 9.83 13.21
C SER A 110 -5.02 10.57 14.32
N LEU A 111 -6.11 10.00 14.82
CA LEU A 111 -6.85 10.56 15.95
C LEU A 111 -5.99 10.70 17.20
N LYS A 112 -5.17 9.67 17.49
CA LYS A 112 -4.23 9.70 18.62
C LYS A 112 -3.15 10.76 18.42
N ASP A 113 -2.49 10.78 17.26
CA ASP A 113 -1.40 11.72 16.97
C ASP A 113 -1.84 13.18 17.02
N ARG A 114 -3.08 13.45 16.64
CA ARG A 114 -3.70 14.78 16.69
C ARG A 114 -4.32 15.11 18.05
N GLY A 115 -4.25 14.22 19.00
CA GLY A 115 -4.81 14.42 20.34
C GLY A 115 -6.34 14.40 20.40
N LEU A 116 -7.03 13.89 19.38
CA LEU A 116 -8.49 13.73 19.35
C LEU A 116 -8.95 12.44 20.06
N LEU A 117 -8.04 11.48 20.21
CA LEU A 117 -8.18 10.28 21.00
C LEU A 117 -7.08 10.27 22.06
N GLN A 118 -7.43 10.50 23.32
CA GLN A 118 -6.48 10.66 24.41
C GLN A 118 -6.77 9.70 25.56
N TYR A 119 -5.71 9.21 26.21
CA TYR A 119 -5.87 8.45 27.46
C TYR A 119 -5.95 9.38 28.65
N ASN A 120 -7.11 9.40 29.33
CA ASN A 120 -7.30 10.16 30.54
C ASN A 120 -6.86 9.36 31.76
N ILE A 121 -5.74 9.78 32.38
CA ILE A 121 -5.13 9.10 33.52
C ILE A 121 -6.07 9.10 34.74
N HIS A 122 -6.81 10.19 34.98
CA HIS A 122 -7.72 10.30 36.13
C HIS A 122 -8.92 9.36 36.00
N GLN A 123 -9.44 9.21 34.78
CA GLN A 123 -10.57 8.31 34.48
C GLN A 123 -10.12 6.91 34.12
N ARG A 124 -8.82 6.70 33.92
CA ARG A 124 -8.19 5.42 33.49
C ARG A 124 -8.83 4.84 32.24
N ARG A 125 -9.20 5.70 31.27
CA ARG A 125 -9.81 5.31 30.01
C ARG A 125 -9.46 6.26 28.88
N TRP A 126 -9.64 5.78 27.66
CA TRP A 126 -9.58 6.61 26.48
C TRP A 126 -10.83 7.52 26.42
N VAL A 127 -10.62 8.75 26.00
CA VAL A 127 -11.67 9.77 25.82
C VAL A 127 -11.52 10.41 24.45
N TRP A 128 -12.64 10.78 23.87
CA TRP A 128 -12.72 11.47 22.57
C TRP A 128 -13.94 12.37 22.55
N ASP A 129 -13.93 13.35 21.65
CA ASP A 129 -15.06 14.21 21.37
C ASP A 129 -15.64 13.79 20.00
N GLU A 130 -16.85 13.24 20.03
CA GLU A 130 -17.53 12.74 18.82
C GLU A 130 -17.81 13.83 17.81
N GLU A 131 -18.26 15.02 18.28
CA GLU A 131 -18.60 16.13 17.40
C GLU A 131 -17.36 16.63 16.65
N VAL A 132 -16.25 16.77 17.36
CA VAL A 132 -14.98 17.15 16.76
C VAL A 132 -14.53 16.12 15.73
N ILE A 133 -14.59 14.82 16.04
CA ILE A 133 -14.19 13.75 15.09
C ILE A 133 -15.13 13.68 13.89
N ARG A 134 -16.43 13.96 14.05
CA ARG A 134 -17.40 13.95 12.94
C ARG A 134 -17.17 15.10 11.98
N VAL A 135 -16.96 16.30 12.51
CA VAL A 135 -16.76 17.54 11.73
C VAL A 135 -15.37 17.58 11.10
N GLU A 136 -14.40 16.88 11.71
CA GLU A 136 -13.11 16.72 11.10
C GLU A 136 -13.30 16.16 9.69
N ASP A 137 -13.06 17.01 8.70
CA ASP A 137 -12.90 16.58 7.32
C ASP A 137 -11.73 15.58 7.27
N VAL A 138 -12.05 14.33 7.56
CA VAL A 138 -11.26 13.23 7.04
C VAL A 138 -11.58 13.24 5.56
N THR A 139 -11.00 14.27 4.93
CA THR A 139 -11.10 14.54 3.53
C THR A 139 -10.97 13.23 2.79
N GLU A 140 -12.04 12.87 2.22
CA GLU A 140 -12.31 12.00 1.07
C GLU A 140 -11.44 10.77 0.84
N ASN A 141 -10.29 10.61 1.54
CA ASN A 141 -9.49 9.42 1.29
C ASN A 141 -8.36 9.29 2.32
N VAL A 142 -8.21 8.11 2.91
CA VAL A 142 -6.99 7.71 3.64
C VAL A 142 -5.73 7.99 2.81
N MET A 143 -5.85 7.99 1.48
CA MET A 143 -4.80 8.43 0.56
C MET A 143 -4.33 9.85 0.84
N HIS A 144 -5.25 10.77 1.14
CA HIS A 144 -4.87 12.15 1.49
C HIS A 144 -4.14 12.22 2.83
N LEU A 145 -4.58 11.47 3.85
CA LEU A 145 -3.87 11.36 5.13
C LEU A 145 -2.48 10.77 4.97
N LEU A 146 -2.34 9.72 4.17
CA LEU A 146 -1.05 9.12 3.86
C LEU A 146 -0.15 10.10 3.11
N SER A 147 -0.70 10.81 2.12
CA SER A 147 0.04 11.83 1.36
C SER A 147 0.48 12.99 2.26
N GLN A 148 -0.39 13.49 3.15
CA GLN A 148 -0.03 14.52 4.12
C GLN A 148 1.07 14.04 5.09
N LYS A 149 0.95 12.82 5.63
CA LYS A 149 2.01 12.23 6.46
C LYS A 149 3.32 12.14 5.70
N MET A 150 3.28 11.72 4.43
CA MET A 150 4.48 11.58 3.60
C MET A 150 5.10 12.93 3.23
N THR A 151 4.31 13.97 2.96
CA THR A 151 4.84 15.32 2.67
C THR A 151 5.50 15.97 3.89
N ALA A 152 5.11 15.57 5.10
CA ALA A 152 5.75 16.02 6.34
C ALA A 152 7.07 15.29 6.67
N LEU A 153 7.43 14.26 5.90
CA LEU A 153 8.67 13.51 6.09
C LEU A 153 9.88 14.27 5.51
N SER A 154 11.08 13.89 5.97
CA SER A 154 12.31 14.44 5.40
C SER A 154 12.45 14.07 3.92
N ASP A 155 13.12 14.93 3.15
CA ASP A 155 13.32 14.78 1.70
C ASP A 155 13.95 13.42 1.34
N ASN A 156 14.91 12.95 2.13
CA ASN A 156 15.54 11.64 1.92
C ASN A 156 14.54 10.48 2.08
N LEU A 157 13.64 10.57 3.04
CA LEU A 157 12.63 9.54 3.26
C LEU A 157 11.59 9.57 2.14
N GLN A 158 11.12 10.76 1.75
CA GLN A 158 10.22 10.91 0.62
C GLN A 158 10.83 10.37 -0.68
N LEU A 159 12.12 10.63 -0.91
CA LEU A 159 12.84 10.13 -2.07
C LEU A 159 12.84 8.60 -2.10
N VAL A 160 13.21 7.95 -0.98
CA VAL A 160 13.22 6.49 -0.87
C VAL A 160 11.85 5.91 -1.19
N LEU A 161 10.78 6.48 -0.60
CA LEU A 161 9.41 6.02 -0.84
C LEU A 161 8.99 6.20 -2.31
N LYS A 162 9.30 7.35 -2.93
CA LYS A 162 9.02 7.61 -4.36
C LYS A 162 9.74 6.62 -5.27
N VAL A 163 11.02 6.38 -5.00
CA VAL A 163 11.82 5.43 -5.77
C VAL A 163 11.28 4.02 -5.63
N MET A 164 11.03 3.56 -4.41
CA MET A 164 10.44 2.24 -4.18
C MET A 164 9.08 2.08 -4.87
N ALA A 165 8.23 3.11 -4.85
CA ALA A 165 6.92 3.09 -5.50
C ALA A 165 7.00 2.86 -7.02
N CYS A 166 8.11 3.27 -7.65
CA CYS A 166 8.36 3.07 -9.08
C CYS A 166 8.81 1.64 -9.43
N PHE A 167 9.42 0.92 -8.48
CA PHE A 167 9.94 -0.44 -8.72
C PHE A 167 8.89 -1.54 -8.48
N GLY A 168 7.70 -1.18 -8.03
CA GLY A 168 6.61 -2.14 -7.81
C GLY A 168 6.55 -2.67 -6.38
N THR A 169 6.18 -3.95 -6.23
CA THR A 169 5.88 -4.53 -4.92
C THR A 169 7.14 -4.76 -4.08
N PHE A 170 8.23 -5.21 -4.70
CA PHE A 170 9.49 -5.54 -4.03
C PHE A 170 10.62 -4.69 -4.57
N THR A 171 11.45 -4.18 -3.68
CA THR A 171 12.65 -3.42 -4.03
C THR A 171 13.86 -4.01 -3.32
N LYS A 172 14.91 -4.33 -4.10
CA LYS A 172 16.17 -4.81 -3.54
C LYS A 172 16.98 -3.66 -2.95
N GLU A 173 17.61 -3.89 -1.80
CA GLU A 173 18.51 -2.92 -1.17
C GLU A 173 19.61 -2.47 -2.15
N SER A 174 20.16 -3.38 -2.96
CA SER A 174 21.19 -3.07 -3.95
C SER A 174 20.76 -2.01 -4.96
N VAL A 175 19.46 -2.00 -5.33
CA VAL A 175 18.91 -0.98 -6.25
C VAL A 175 18.87 0.38 -5.57
N LEU A 176 18.50 0.45 -4.30
CA LEU A 176 18.50 1.70 -3.53
C LEU A 176 19.91 2.20 -3.24
N MET A 177 20.85 1.27 -3.02
CA MET A 177 22.26 1.64 -2.76
C MET A 177 22.95 2.23 -4.00
N LEU A 178 22.52 1.89 -5.23
CA LEU A 178 23.00 2.56 -6.44
C LEU A 178 22.69 4.08 -6.44
N LEU A 179 21.70 4.52 -5.70
CA LEU A 179 21.42 5.94 -5.52
C LEU A 179 22.35 6.58 -4.49
N GLU A 180 22.75 5.85 -3.45
CA GLU A 180 23.60 6.36 -2.36
C GLU A 180 25.02 6.70 -2.84
N ASP A 181 25.50 6.00 -3.88
CA ASP A 181 26.81 6.26 -4.50
C ASP A 181 26.86 7.61 -5.26
N SER A 182 25.72 8.23 -5.50
CA SER A 182 25.65 9.58 -6.04
C SER A 182 25.66 10.61 -4.90
N ILE A 183 26.55 11.60 -4.98
CA ILE A 183 26.76 12.65 -3.95
C ILE A 183 25.46 13.37 -3.53
N GLU A 184 24.44 13.34 -4.39
CA GLU A 184 23.15 14.01 -4.18
C GLU A 184 22.13 13.21 -3.37
N TYR A 185 22.39 11.91 -3.12
CA TYR A 185 21.48 10.99 -2.43
C TYR A 185 22.09 10.41 -1.15
N ALA A 186 23.03 11.12 -0.56
CA ALA A 186 23.56 10.73 0.75
C ALA A 186 22.42 10.60 1.75
N GLY A 187 22.31 9.42 2.39
CA GLY A 187 21.31 9.12 3.40
C GLY A 187 20.11 8.28 2.93
N VAL A 188 20.15 7.66 1.75
CA VAL A 188 19.14 6.68 1.30
C VAL A 188 19.03 5.52 2.28
N ARG A 189 20.15 5.04 2.83
CA ARG A 189 20.17 3.98 3.83
C ARG A 189 19.45 4.37 5.12
N ASP A 190 19.66 5.61 5.58
CA ASP A 190 18.98 6.13 6.76
C ASP A 190 17.50 6.41 6.46
N GLY A 191 17.19 6.89 5.26
CA GLY A 191 15.82 7.00 4.78
C GLY A 191 15.09 5.66 4.78
N LEU A 192 15.73 4.60 4.30
CA LEU A 192 15.15 3.25 4.28
C LEU A 192 14.90 2.70 5.70
N LYS A 193 15.85 2.88 6.63
CA LYS A 193 15.66 2.52 8.04
C LYS A 193 14.47 3.25 8.64
N ARG A 194 14.39 4.56 8.43
CA ARG A 194 13.25 5.38 8.91
C ARG A 194 11.93 4.97 8.27
N ALA A 195 11.92 4.56 6.99
CA ALA A 195 10.73 4.04 6.33
C ALA A 195 10.20 2.78 7.01
N VAL A 196 11.11 1.90 7.49
CA VAL A 196 10.77 0.72 8.28
C VAL A 196 10.28 1.11 9.68
N ASP A 197 10.98 2.03 10.37
CA ASP A 197 10.63 2.47 11.73
C ASP A 197 9.25 3.16 11.77
N VAL A 198 8.92 3.95 10.75
CA VAL A 198 7.60 4.58 10.60
C VAL A 198 6.51 3.58 10.20
N GLY A 199 6.89 2.38 9.72
CA GLY A 199 5.96 1.33 9.33
C GLY A 199 5.35 1.51 7.95
N PHE A 200 5.98 2.26 7.04
CA PHE A 200 5.57 2.34 5.63
C PHE A 200 6.15 1.21 4.79
N VAL A 201 7.28 0.70 5.20
CA VAL A 201 8.04 -0.33 4.50
C VAL A 201 8.39 -1.44 5.49
N GLU A 202 8.38 -2.67 5.04
CA GLU A 202 8.84 -3.83 5.81
C GLU A 202 9.94 -4.58 5.07
N LYS A 203 10.83 -5.21 5.83
CA LYS A 203 11.87 -6.09 5.32
C LYS A 203 11.29 -7.51 5.17
N CYS A 204 11.29 -8.05 3.96
CA CYS A 204 10.69 -9.36 3.66
C CYS A 204 11.70 -10.50 3.70
N ARG A 205 12.88 -10.30 3.10
CA ARG A 205 14.00 -11.26 3.01
C ARG A 205 15.31 -10.52 3.20
N GLU A 206 16.41 -11.25 3.19
CA GLU A 206 17.71 -10.59 3.17
C GLU A 206 17.78 -9.64 1.98
N ARG A 207 17.91 -8.32 2.30
CA ARG A 207 18.06 -7.23 1.33
C ARG A 207 16.88 -6.99 0.38
N GLU A 208 15.66 -7.42 0.75
CA GLU A 208 14.44 -7.07 0.03
C GLU A 208 13.46 -6.34 0.95
N PHE A 209 12.87 -5.30 0.40
CA PHE A 209 11.91 -4.43 1.08
C PHE A 209 10.63 -4.31 0.26
N LYS A 210 9.49 -4.21 0.93
CA LYS A 210 8.20 -3.92 0.30
C LYS A 210 7.42 -2.91 1.10
N PHE A 211 6.45 -2.27 0.47
CA PHE A 211 5.46 -1.49 1.20
C PHE A 211 4.58 -2.40 2.07
N VAL A 212 4.27 -1.95 3.28
CA VAL A 212 3.38 -2.68 4.20
C VAL A 212 1.98 -2.83 3.59
N HIS A 213 1.56 -1.87 2.76
CA HIS A 213 0.29 -1.91 2.06
C HIS A 213 0.37 -1.12 0.75
N ASP A 214 -0.35 -1.58 -0.30
CA ASP A 214 -0.34 -0.93 -1.62
C ASP A 214 -0.84 0.52 -1.59
N LYS A 215 -1.77 0.85 -0.71
CA LYS A 215 -2.23 2.24 -0.56
C LYS A 215 -1.11 3.18 -0.10
N ILE A 216 -0.14 2.68 0.66
CA ILE A 216 1.08 3.44 0.99
C ILE A 216 1.93 3.64 -0.26
N ARG A 217 2.08 2.60 -1.09
CA ARG A 217 2.77 2.69 -2.38
C ARG A 217 2.10 3.68 -3.33
N GLU A 218 0.77 3.61 -3.46
CA GLU A 218 -0.01 4.55 -4.29
C GLU A 218 0.17 5.99 -3.79
N ALA A 219 0.11 6.22 -2.47
CA ALA A 219 0.34 7.54 -1.89
C ALA A 219 1.76 8.04 -2.18
N ALA A 220 2.79 7.18 -2.02
CA ALA A 220 4.17 7.53 -2.37
C ALA A 220 4.32 7.85 -3.86
N TYR A 221 3.68 7.07 -4.74
CA TYR A 221 3.66 7.32 -6.17
C TYR A 221 2.96 8.63 -6.54
N SER A 222 1.90 8.99 -5.83
CA SER A 222 1.17 10.25 -6.06
C SER A 222 2.01 11.50 -5.73
N LEU A 223 3.04 11.38 -4.89
CA LEU A 223 3.98 12.47 -4.60
C LEU A 223 4.95 12.76 -5.77
N ILE A 224 4.97 11.92 -6.80
CA ILE A 224 5.78 12.15 -8.01
C ILE A 224 5.01 13.13 -8.90
N PRO A 225 5.62 14.25 -9.35
CA PRO A 225 4.98 15.18 -10.26
C PRO A 225 4.53 14.49 -11.55
N ASP A 226 3.40 14.91 -12.11
CA ASP A 226 2.84 14.30 -13.33
C ASP A 226 3.75 14.46 -14.56
N SER A 227 4.56 15.50 -14.61
CA SER A 227 5.63 15.67 -15.59
C SER A 227 6.60 14.49 -15.61
N ASP A 228 6.92 13.98 -14.42
CA ASP A 228 7.95 12.98 -14.22
C ASP A 228 7.38 11.55 -14.33
N LYS A 229 6.08 11.37 -14.00
CA LYS A 229 5.38 10.08 -14.09
C LYS A 229 5.41 9.47 -15.49
N LYS A 230 5.31 10.29 -16.55
CA LYS A 230 5.35 9.81 -17.94
C LYS A 230 6.70 9.18 -18.29
N GLN A 231 7.79 9.69 -17.73
CA GLN A 231 9.14 9.21 -17.99
C GLN A 231 9.46 7.96 -17.16
N VAL A 232 8.87 7.87 -15.97
CA VAL A 232 9.02 6.74 -15.04
C VAL A 232 8.33 5.46 -15.55
N ARG A 233 7.22 5.56 -16.29
CA ARG A 233 6.48 4.40 -16.84
C ARG A 233 7.24 3.61 -17.91
N VAL A 234 8.24 4.18 -18.54
CA VAL A 234 8.88 3.58 -19.73
C VAL A 234 9.94 2.52 -19.37
N CYS A 235 10.60 2.63 -18.23
CA CYS A 235 11.52 1.59 -17.74
C CYS A 235 11.93 1.81 -16.28
N PRO A 236 11.79 0.84 -15.37
CA PRO A 236 12.26 0.98 -13.99
C PRO A 236 13.79 1.26 -13.89
N TYR A 237 14.57 0.71 -14.82
CA TYR A 237 16.01 1.01 -14.95
C TYR A 237 16.28 2.45 -15.44
N PHE A 238 15.36 3.02 -16.22
CA PHE A 238 15.45 4.40 -16.69
C PHE A 238 15.20 5.40 -15.55
N VAL A 239 14.41 5.02 -14.54
CA VAL A 239 14.18 5.83 -13.33
C VAL A 239 15.48 5.99 -12.56
N LEU A 240 16.23 4.90 -12.39
CA LEU A 240 17.57 4.96 -11.78
C LEU A 240 18.53 5.83 -12.61
N LEU A 241 18.53 5.63 -13.92
CA LEU A 241 19.32 6.41 -14.86
C LEU A 241 18.82 7.86 -14.94
N PHE A 242 17.51 8.08 -14.89
CA PHE A 242 16.87 9.39 -15.01
C PHE A 242 17.01 10.22 -13.74
N VAL A 243 16.82 9.62 -12.56
CA VAL A 243 17.09 10.29 -11.29
C VAL A 243 18.58 10.64 -11.17
N VAL A 244 19.47 9.79 -11.68
CA VAL A 244 20.92 10.04 -11.76
C VAL A 244 21.27 11.03 -12.88
N LEU A 245 20.58 10.99 -14.03
CA LEU A 245 20.86 11.84 -15.19
C LEU A 245 20.14 13.19 -15.14
N CYS A 246 18.91 13.31 -14.62
CA CYS A 246 18.19 14.59 -14.60
C CYS A 246 18.88 15.64 -13.74
N ARG A 247 19.64 15.25 -12.73
CA ARG A 247 20.45 16.22 -11.97
C ARG A 247 21.82 16.51 -12.59
N LYS A 248 22.43 15.57 -13.30
CA LYS A 248 23.61 15.88 -14.13
C LYS A 248 23.25 16.78 -15.32
N MET A 249 22.01 16.76 -15.80
CA MET A 249 21.55 17.49 -16.98
C MET A 249 20.95 18.88 -16.70
N LYS A 250 20.83 19.36 -15.45
CA LYS A 250 20.55 20.79 -15.23
C LYS A 250 21.61 21.70 -15.89
N SER A 251 22.80 21.16 -16.15
CA SER A 251 23.84 21.86 -16.94
C SER A 251 23.80 21.52 -18.43
N PHE A 252 23.14 20.47 -18.88
CA PHE A 252 23.15 20.02 -20.28
C PHE A 252 21.87 20.32 -21.06
N VAL A 253 20.72 20.44 -20.40
CA VAL A 253 19.45 20.80 -21.07
C VAL A 253 19.42 22.24 -21.55
N LEU A 254 20.24 23.12 -20.98
CA LEU A 254 20.39 24.50 -21.46
C LEU A 254 21.14 24.61 -22.80
N ILE A 255 21.82 23.58 -23.27
CA ILE A 255 22.61 23.59 -24.52
C ILE A 255 21.84 23.00 -25.72
N LEU A 256 20.82 22.17 -25.49
CA LEU A 256 20.04 21.54 -26.57
C LEU A 256 18.77 22.30 -26.98
N TYR A 257 18.38 23.35 -26.26
CA TYR A 257 17.22 24.20 -26.61
C TYR A 257 17.63 25.54 -27.28
N SER A 258 18.88 25.71 -27.66
CA SER A 258 19.37 26.88 -28.37
C SER A 258 19.91 26.54 -29.79
N ARG A 259 19.22 25.62 -30.48
CA ARG A 259 19.37 25.50 -31.94
C ARG A 259 18.03 25.13 -32.59
#